data_bce983fa5f1fdc98849e126144281a88
#
_entry.id   bce983fa5f1fdc98849e126144281a88
#
_cell.length_a   1.000
_cell.length_b   1.000
_cell.length_c   1.000
_cell.angle_alpha   90.00
_cell.angle_beta   90.00
_cell.angle_gamma   90.00
#
_symmetry.space_group_name_H-M   'P 1'
#
loop_
_entity.id
_entity.type
_entity.pdbx_description
1 polymer ?
#
loop_
_entity_poly.entity_id
_entity_poly.type
_entity_poly.pdbx_seq_one_letter_code
_entity_poly.pdbx_strand_id
1 'polypeptide(L)'
;MKKLEINGVIVNDNDKSVYEWFEMSATCPKDVKEFLMTLDGSEPIQVAINSQGGSVFAGSEIYTLLKSYQGEVEVVVTGLAASIASVIMMAGDKIKVSPTAQVMIHNASMVAQGDYRDLAHASEVIENTSVSLADLYQRKTGKPIEEVRELMDKETFFTAERALAIGLVDEILFMESAPAVVASFGAIFPQDKIMELKASMEQSEQLNILLVRIEALESKLEQFKKPSTPKEEEEAVQHDVLTDYLFY
;
A
#
# COMPACT_ATOMS: atom_id res chain seq x y z
N MET A 1 -19.22 -9.63 1.99
CA MET A 1 -18.01 -9.01 2.56
C MET A 1 -18.31 -8.69 4.02
N LYS A 2 -17.51 -9.20 4.96
CA LYS A 2 -17.66 -8.84 6.38
C LYS A 2 -17.15 -7.43 6.61
N LYS A 3 -17.74 -6.71 7.57
CA LYS A 3 -17.48 -5.31 7.81
C LYS A 3 -16.88 -5.10 9.20
N LEU A 4 -15.73 -4.43 9.26
CA LEU A 4 -15.13 -3.89 10.47
C LEU A 4 -15.44 -2.39 10.55
N GLU A 5 -15.79 -1.89 11.74
CA GLU A 5 -16.00 -0.46 11.96
C GLU A 5 -14.90 0.11 12.86
N ILE A 6 -14.25 1.18 12.41
CA ILE A 6 -13.27 1.95 13.18
C ILE A 6 -13.87 3.31 13.44
N ASN A 7 -14.44 3.47 14.62
CA ASN A 7 -15.21 4.64 15.01
C ASN A 7 -14.64 5.31 16.26
N GLY A 8 -14.80 6.62 16.34
CA GLY A 8 -14.43 7.42 17.52
C GLY A 8 -12.92 7.53 17.73
N VAL A 9 -12.47 7.53 18.97
CA VAL A 9 -11.06 7.70 19.34
C VAL A 9 -10.30 6.40 19.17
N ILE A 10 -9.07 6.46 18.63
CA ILE A 10 -8.15 5.32 18.62
C ILE A 10 -7.42 5.29 19.96
N VAL A 11 -7.57 4.20 20.70
CA VAL A 11 -7.05 4.06 22.07
C VAL A 11 -6.27 2.77 22.27
N ASN A 12 -5.47 2.69 23.33
CA ASN A 12 -4.86 1.43 23.73
C ASN A 12 -5.93 0.48 24.31
N ASP A 13 -5.68 -0.81 24.29
CA ASP A 13 -6.62 -1.82 24.78
C ASP A 13 -7.07 -1.59 26.23
N ASN A 14 -6.13 -1.16 27.10
CA ASN A 14 -6.40 -0.93 28.51
C ASN A 14 -7.26 0.33 28.77
N ASP A 15 -7.30 1.27 27.83
CA ASP A 15 -7.98 2.54 28.01
C ASP A 15 -9.44 2.49 27.51
N LYS A 16 -9.77 1.51 26.66
CA LYS A 16 -11.06 1.42 25.99
C LYS A 16 -12.24 1.42 26.97
N SER A 17 -12.15 0.68 28.06
CA SER A 17 -13.20 0.57 29.08
C SER A 17 -13.57 1.93 29.71
N VAL A 18 -12.62 2.88 29.77
CA VAL A 18 -12.88 4.24 30.28
C VAL A 18 -13.76 5.01 29.30
N TYR A 19 -13.48 4.91 27.99
CA TYR A 19 -14.32 5.55 26.98
C TYR A 19 -15.73 4.95 26.92
N GLU A 20 -15.86 3.63 27.04
CA GLU A 20 -17.13 2.92 27.10
C GLU A 20 -17.94 3.38 28.33
N TRP A 21 -17.29 3.55 29.46
CA TRP A 21 -17.97 4.03 30.68
C TRP A 21 -18.55 5.43 30.52
N PHE A 22 -17.91 6.29 29.70
CA PHE A 22 -18.43 7.62 29.35
C PHE A 22 -19.34 7.61 28.12
N GLU A 23 -19.74 6.44 27.62
CA GLU A 23 -20.56 6.28 26.40
C GLU A 23 -19.91 6.92 25.15
N MET A 24 -18.58 6.99 25.12
CA MET A 24 -17.81 7.52 24.01
C MET A 24 -17.35 6.38 23.10
N SER A 25 -17.52 6.57 21.78
CA SER A 25 -17.02 5.62 20.80
C SER A 25 -15.49 5.59 20.78
N ALA A 26 -14.92 4.40 20.89
CA ALA A 26 -13.48 4.18 20.77
C ALA A 26 -13.18 2.83 20.09
N THR A 27 -12.07 2.78 19.38
CA THR A 27 -11.56 1.55 18.75
C THR A 27 -10.14 1.28 19.23
N CYS A 28 -9.84 0.03 19.57
CA CYS A 28 -8.52 -0.41 20.02
C CYS A 28 -7.99 -1.57 19.17
N PRO A 29 -6.68 -1.90 19.22
CA PRO A 29 -6.10 -3.02 18.47
C PRO A 29 -6.78 -4.36 18.73
N LYS A 30 -7.21 -4.61 19.96
CA LYS A 30 -7.92 -5.84 20.34
C LYS A 30 -9.20 -6.04 19.54
N ASP A 31 -10.00 -5.01 19.30
CA ASP A 31 -11.23 -5.09 18.51
C ASP A 31 -10.96 -5.60 17.10
N VAL A 32 -9.93 -5.04 16.48
CA VAL A 32 -9.51 -5.42 15.12
C VAL A 32 -9.01 -6.86 15.10
N LYS A 33 -8.19 -7.24 16.08
CA LYS A 33 -7.66 -8.60 16.21
C LYS A 33 -8.78 -9.62 16.41
N GLU A 34 -9.73 -9.34 17.30
CA GLU A 34 -10.89 -10.20 17.56
C GLU A 34 -11.75 -10.33 16.30
N PHE A 35 -12.01 -9.24 15.57
CA PHE A 35 -12.70 -9.30 14.28
C PHE A 35 -11.97 -10.20 13.28
N LEU A 36 -10.67 -10.01 13.08
CA LEU A 36 -9.87 -10.81 12.14
C LEU A 36 -9.85 -12.30 12.51
N MET A 37 -9.89 -12.63 13.80
CA MET A 37 -9.99 -14.03 14.28
C MET A 37 -11.32 -14.70 13.93
N THR A 38 -12.38 -13.97 13.59
CA THR A 38 -13.66 -14.52 13.14
C THR A 38 -13.68 -14.90 11.66
N LEU A 39 -12.60 -14.61 10.94
CA LEU A 39 -12.47 -14.81 9.51
C LEU A 39 -11.74 -16.12 9.21
N ASP A 40 -11.89 -16.62 7.98
CA ASP A 40 -11.13 -17.79 7.49
C ASP A 40 -9.68 -17.42 7.06
N GLY A 41 -9.33 -16.12 7.10
CA GLY A 41 -8.01 -15.60 6.84
C GLY A 41 -7.77 -15.10 5.40
N SER A 42 -8.70 -15.34 4.46
CA SER A 42 -8.54 -14.95 3.05
C SER A 42 -9.77 -14.28 2.43
N GLU A 43 -10.91 -14.28 3.14
CA GLU A 43 -12.12 -13.64 2.65
C GLU A 43 -11.99 -12.10 2.58
N PRO A 44 -12.50 -11.42 1.53
CA PRO A 44 -12.41 -9.97 1.43
C PRO A 44 -13.21 -9.29 2.55
N ILE A 45 -12.64 -8.23 3.12
CA ILE A 45 -13.25 -7.44 4.20
C ILE A 45 -13.42 -5.98 3.80
N GLN A 46 -14.41 -5.32 4.41
CA GLN A 46 -14.58 -3.88 4.32
C GLN A 46 -14.30 -3.25 5.69
N VAL A 47 -13.47 -2.23 5.72
CA VAL A 47 -13.15 -1.43 6.90
C VAL A 47 -13.77 -0.05 6.75
N ALA A 48 -14.82 0.24 7.52
CA ALA A 48 -15.45 1.55 7.54
C ALA A 48 -14.80 2.44 8.61
N ILE A 49 -14.36 3.63 8.23
CA ILE A 49 -13.65 4.55 9.12
C ILE A 49 -14.46 5.85 9.31
N ASN A 50 -14.69 6.19 10.58
CA ASN A 50 -15.18 7.49 11.04
C ASN A 50 -14.50 7.84 12.36
N SER A 51 -13.28 8.37 12.30
CA SER A 51 -12.42 8.58 13.47
C SER A 51 -11.59 9.84 13.33
N GLN A 52 -11.49 10.58 14.42
CA GLN A 52 -10.60 11.74 14.55
C GLN A 52 -9.13 11.32 14.84
N GLY A 53 -8.84 10.02 14.99
CA GLY A 53 -7.54 9.55 15.39
C GLY A 53 -7.40 9.32 16.89
N GLY A 54 -6.19 9.40 17.42
CA GLY A 54 -5.88 9.17 18.84
C GLY A 54 -4.46 8.64 19.06
N SER A 55 -4.30 7.53 19.80
CA SER A 55 -3.00 6.94 20.10
C SER A 55 -2.28 6.48 18.83
N VAL A 56 -1.11 7.06 18.58
CA VAL A 56 -0.27 6.71 17.41
C VAL A 56 0.13 5.25 17.44
N PHE A 57 0.55 4.74 18.59
CA PHE A 57 1.01 3.34 18.69
C PHE A 57 -0.13 2.35 18.53
N ALA A 58 -1.32 2.61 19.09
CA ALA A 58 -2.49 1.78 18.87
C ALA A 58 -2.92 1.78 17.39
N GLY A 59 -2.92 2.94 16.76
CA GLY A 59 -3.24 3.04 15.33
C GLY A 59 -2.21 2.37 14.43
N SER A 60 -0.92 2.45 14.78
CA SER A 60 0.15 1.72 14.05
C SER A 60 0.01 0.21 14.17
N GLU A 61 -0.43 -0.28 15.33
CA GLU A 61 -0.74 -1.71 15.52
C GLU A 61 -1.95 -2.11 14.66
N ILE A 62 -3.03 -1.33 14.67
CA ILE A 62 -4.22 -1.56 13.83
C ILE A 62 -3.84 -1.57 12.34
N TYR A 63 -3.05 -0.60 11.89
CA TYR A 63 -2.53 -0.57 10.51
C TYR A 63 -1.79 -1.87 10.17
N THR A 64 -0.90 -2.33 11.08
CA THR A 64 -0.10 -3.54 10.87
C THR A 64 -0.98 -4.79 10.82
N LEU A 65 -1.97 -4.90 11.70
CA LEU A 65 -2.93 -6.02 11.70
C LEU A 65 -3.69 -6.11 10.37
N LEU A 66 -4.24 -4.99 9.90
CA LEU A 66 -4.95 -4.93 8.62
C LEU A 66 -4.03 -5.19 7.42
N LYS A 67 -2.82 -4.63 7.43
CA LYS A 67 -1.86 -4.79 6.31
C LYS A 67 -1.26 -6.19 6.24
N SER A 68 -1.25 -6.92 7.35
CA SER A 68 -0.81 -8.32 7.42
C SER A 68 -1.91 -9.31 7.08
N TYR A 69 -3.15 -8.88 6.95
CA TYR A 69 -4.26 -9.73 6.56
C TYR A 69 -4.09 -10.20 5.11
N GLN A 70 -4.40 -11.49 4.84
CA GLN A 70 -4.13 -12.09 3.53
C GLN A 70 -5.27 -11.89 2.51
N GLY A 71 -6.49 -11.57 2.98
CA GLY A 71 -7.62 -11.24 2.13
C GLY A 71 -7.56 -9.77 1.69
N GLU A 72 -8.34 -9.44 0.66
CA GLU A 72 -8.48 -8.06 0.19
C GLU A 72 -9.12 -7.16 1.26
N VAL A 73 -8.52 -6.00 1.51
CA VAL A 73 -8.99 -4.99 2.47
C VAL A 73 -9.51 -3.77 1.70
N GLU A 74 -10.81 -3.62 1.59
CA GLU A 74 -11.44 -2.39 1.10
C GLU A 74 -11.69 -1.44 2.27
N VAL A 75 -11.12 -0.24 2.22
CA VAL A 75 -11.37 0.81 3.21
C VAL A 75 -12.38 1.81 2.67
N VAL A 76 -13.36 2.19 3.50
CA VAL A 76 -14.36 3.20 3.19
C VAL A 76 -14.34 4.28 4.28
N VAL A 77 -13.93 5.49 3.93
CA VAL A 77 -14.06 6.66 4.82
C VAL A 77 -15.49 7.17 4.75
N THR A 78 -16.23 6.98 5.83
CA THR A 78 -17.67 7.31 5.89
C THR A 78 -17.97 8.71 6.38
N GLY A 79 -17.07 9.31 7.19
CA GLY A 79 -17.22 10.68 7.72
C GLY A 79 -15.86 11.37 7.82
N LEU A 80 -14.96 10.83 8.62
CA LEU A 80 -13.64 11.41 8.86
C LEU A 80 -12.59 10.31 9.02
N ALA A 81 -11.44 10.49 8.39
CA ALA A 81 -10.21 9.76 8.69
C ALA A 81 -9.11 10.77 9.02
N ALA A 82 -8.95 11.13 10.29
CA ALA A 82 -8.00 12.15 10.70
C ALA A 82 -6.85 11.58 11.52
N SER A 83 -5.68 12.22 11.43
CA SER A 83 -4.51 11.86 12.22
C SER A 83 -4.15 10.38 12.02
N ILE A 84 -3.95 9.62 13.09
CA ILE A 84 -3.61 8.19 12.99
C ILE A 84 -4.71 7.33 12.30
N ALA A 85 -5.96 7.78 12.25
CA ALA A 85 -7.01 7.08 11.49
C ALA A 85 -6.76 7.17 9.97
N SER A 86 -6.14 8.24 9.47
CA SER A 86 -5.72 8.33 8.07
C SER A 86 -4.55 7.41 7.75
N VAL A 87 -3.72 7.06 8.74
CA VAL A 87 -2.70 6.02 8.62
C VAL A 87 -3.34 4.63 8.54
N ILE A 88 -4.31 4.35 9.43
CA ILE A 88 -5.07 3.10 9.39
C ILE A 88 -5.76 2.94 8.02
N MET A 89 -6.35 4.01 7.48
CA MET A 89 -6.95 4.04 6.15
C MET A 89 -6.00 3.49 5.07
N MET A 90 -4.72 3.81 5.14
CA MET A 90 -3.72 3.36 4.15
C MET A 90 -3.35 1.88 4.24
N ALA A 91 -3.91 1.13 5.19
CA ALA A 91 -3.80 -0.33 5.19
C ALA A 91 -4.65 -0.97 4.08
N GLY A 92 -5.65 -0.26 3.55
CA GLY A 92 -6.50 -0.75 2.48
C GLY A 92 -5.77 -1.01 1.17
N ASP A 93 -6.17 -2.06 0.47
CA ASP A 93 -5.76 -2.33 -0.91
C ASP A 93 -6.53 -1.43 -1.87
N LYS A 94 -7.79 -1.15 -1.55
CA LYS A 94 -8.61 -0.13 -2.19
C LYS A 94 -9.22 0.81 -1.16
N ILE A 95 -9.07 2.11 -1.37
CA ILE A 95 -9.52 3.15 -0.43
C ILE A 95 -10.60 4.01 -1.11
N LYS A 96 -11.79 3.99 -0.55
CA LYS A 96 -12.93 4.78 -1.00
C LYS A 96 -13.29 5.83 0.03
N VAL A 97 -13.83 6.95 -0.42
CA VAL A 97 -14.26 8.05 0.44
C VAL A 97 -15.69 8.48 0.10
N SER A 98 -16.53 8.73 1.10
CA SER A 98 -17.84 9.35 0.89
C SER A 98 -17.67 10.79 0.37
N PRO A 99 -18.53 11.30 -0.53
CA PRO A 99 -18.41 12.65 -1.09
C PRO A 99 -18.35 13.77 -0.04
N THR A 100 -18.95 13.55 1.13
CA THR A 100 -18.99 14.51 2.25
C THR A 100 -17.94 14.22 3.33
N ALA A 101 -17.20 13.10 3.21
CA ALA A 101 -16.18 12.74 4.17
C ALA A 101 -14.89 13.53 3.93
N GLN A 102 -14.05 13.57 4.95
CA GLN A 102 -12.76 14.24 4.92
C GLN A 102 -11.63 13.32 5.36
N VAL A 103 -10.43 13.60 4.86
CA VAL A 103 -9.19 13.03 5.35
C VAL A 103 -8.34 14.15 5.92
N MET A 104 -7.68 13.94 7.07
CA MET A 104 -6.77 14.95 7.63
C MET A 104 -5.43 14.31 8.00
N ILE A 105 -4.37 15.01 7.64
CA ILE A 105 -3.00 14.65 8.01
C ILE A 105 -2.34 15.77 8.79
N HIS A 106 -1.56 15.40 9.80
CA HIS A 106 -0.76 16.31 10.60
C HIS A 106 0.44 15.59 11.25
N ASN A 107 1.32 16.37 11.87
CA ASN A 107 2.41 15.83 12.66
C ASN A 107 1.91 15.17 13.95
N ALA A 108 2.67 14.20 14.46
CA ALA A 108 2.43 13.67 15.78
C ALA A 108 2.55 14.79 16.85
N SER A 109 1.77 14.68 17.91
CA SER A 109 1.84 15.60 19.04
C SER A 109 1.81 14.84 20.37
N MET A 110 2.40 15.42 21.39
CA MET A 110 2.34 14.90 22.75
C MET A 110 2.42 16.02 23.77
N VAL A 111 2.01 15.74 25.00
CA VAL A 111 2.27 16.60 26.15
C VAL A 111 3.50 16.03 26.87
N ALA A 112 4.51 16.87 27.09
CA ALA A 112 5.72 16.50 27.81
C ALA A 112 6.02 17.48 28.94
N GLN A 113 6.55 16.98 30.05
CA GLN A 113 6.97 17.77 31.21
C GLN A 113 8.26 17.19 31.76
N GLY A 114 9.19 18.05 32.14
CA GLY A 114 10.48 17.64 32.70
C GLY A 114 11.53 18.73 32.59
N ASP A 115 12.82 18.37 32.76
CA ASP A 115 13.92 19.31 32.52
C ASP A 115 14.22 19.45 31.00
N TYR A 116 15.22 20.27 30.66
CA TYR A 116 15.53 20.55 29.24
C TYR A 116 15.91 19.29 28.44
N ARG A 117 16.44 18.24 29.10
CA ARG A 117 16.82 16.97 28.43
C ARG A 117 15.59 16.14 28.16
N ASP A 118 14.60 16.10 29.07
CA ASP A 118 13.34 15.42 28.90
C ASP A 118 12.56 16.04 27.76
N LEU A 119 12.53 17.38 27.66
CA LEU A 119 11.84 18.10 26.58
C LEU A 119 12.55 17.91 25.23
N ALA A 120 13.90 17.92 25.22
CA ALA A 120 14.66 17.64 23.99
C ALA A 120 14.42 16.21 23.49
N HIS A 121 14.42 15.23 24.40
CA HIS A 121 14.09 13.84 24.05
C HIS A 121 12.66 13.69 23.54
N ALA A 122 11.68 14.31 24.18
CA ALA A 122 10.29 14.32 23.73
C ALA A 122 10.16 14.91 22.30
N SER A 123 10.88 16.01 22.02
CA SER A 123 10.91 16.63 20.70
C SER A 123 11.47 15.66 19.65
N GLU A 124 12.56 14.96 19.95
CA GLU A 124 13.14 13.96 19.05
C GLU A 124 12.19 12.80 18.77
N VAL A 125 11.49 12.31 19.80
CA VAL A 125 10.50 11.22 19.66
C VAL A 125 9.35 11.64 18.74
N ILE A 126 8.82 12.86 18.89
CA ILE A 126 7.73 13.38 18.07
C ILE A 126 8.20 13.58 16.62
N GLU A 127 9.41 14.12 16.43
CA GLU A 127 9.99 14.31 15.09
C GLU A 127 10.15 12.97 14.37
N ASN A 128 10.77 11.98 15.00
CA ASN A 128 10.94 10.64 14.43
C ASN A 128 9.59 9.97 14.08
N THR A 129 8.60 10.14 14.94
CA THR A 129 7.23 9.67 14.68
C THR A 129 6.65 10.37 13.45
N SER A 130 6.73 11.69 13.38
CA SER A 130 6.22 12.49 12.26
C SER A 130 6.91 12.13 10.93
N VAL A 131 8.23 11.88 10.95
CA VAL A 131 8.97 11.40 9.78
C VAL A 131 8.41 10.07 9.30
N SER A 132 8.18 9.11 10.21
CA SER A 132 7.64 7.79 9.85
C SER A 132 6.23 7.88 9.22
N LEU A 133 5.39 8.79 9.73
CA LEU A 133 4.07 9.05 9.15
C LEU A 133 4.18 9.72 7.77
N ALA A 134 5.08 10.69 7.62
CA ALA A 134 5.33 11.38 6.35
C ALA A 134 5.79 10.40 5.26
N ASP A 135 6.69 9.48 5.58
CA ASP A 135 7.15 8.43 4.66
C ASP A 135 5.99 7.56 4.15
N LEU A 136 5.03 7.25 5.01
CA LEU A 136 3.86 6.46 4.62
C LEU A 136 2.94 7.25 3.68
N TYR A 137 2.67 8.53 3.98
CA TYR A 137 1.91 9.41 3.08
C TYR A 137 2.62 9.62 1.74
N GLN A 138 3.95 9.78 1.76
CA GLN A 138 4.76 9.87 0.54
C GLN A 138 4.57 8.63 -0.35
N ARG A 139 4.70 7.44 0.22
CA ARG A 139 4.52 6.17 -0.52
C ARG A 139 3.13 6.04 -1.14
N LYS A 140 2.09 6.47 -0.43
CA LYS A 140 0.71 6.40 -0.93
C LYS A 140 0.45 7.42 -2.03
N THR A 141 0.94 8.66 -1.87
CA THR A 141 0.64 9.77 -2.80
C THR A 141 1.63 9.90 -3.96
N GLY A 142 2.84 9.36 -3.81
CA GLY A 142 3.94 9.57 -4.75
C GLY A 142 4.51 11.00 -4.76
N LYS A 143 4.09 11.87 -3.83
CA LYS A 143 4.54 13.26 -3.74
C LYS A 143 5.95 13.37 -3.14
N PRO A 144 6.70 14.45 -3.42
CA PRO A 144 7.93 14.76 -2.70
C PRO A 144 7.71 14.83 -1.20
N ILE A 145 8.67 14.35 -0.41
CA ILE A 145 8.55 14.31 1.06
C ILE A 145 8.37 15.71 1.66
N GLU A 146 8.99 16.71 1.07
CA GLU A 146 8.89 18.11 1.49
C GLU A 146 7.44 18.63 1.35
N GLU A 147 6.76 18.30 0.24
CA GLU A 147 5.37 18.68 0.03
C GLU A 147 4.44 17.97 1.05
N VAL A 148 4.70 16.70 1.33
CA VAL A 148 3.95 15.96 2.34
C VAL A 148 4.13 16.59 3.73
N ARG A 149 5.37 16.92 4.11
CA ARG A 149 5.68 17.56 5.39
C ARG A 149 5.00 18.93 5.51
N GLU A 150 5.00 19.75 4.46
CA GLU A 150 4.27 21.01 4.45
C GLU A 150 2.76 20.85 4.66
N LEU A 151 2.17 19.80 4.09
CA LEU A 151 0.74 19.50 4.30
C LEU A 151 0.47 19.05 5.74
N MET A 152 1.39 18.29 6.34
CA MET A 152 1.31 17.86 7.74
C MET A 152 1.50 19.06 8.70
N ASP A 153 2.45 19.94 8.44
CA ASP A 153 2.73 21.16 9.22
C ASP A 153 1.49 22.10 9.27
N LYS A 154 0.70 22.11 8.20
CA LYS A 154 -0.52 22.92 8.07
C LYS A 154 -1.78 22.25 8.62
N GLU A 155 -1.66 21.05 9.22
CA GLU A 155 -2.81 20.24 9.65
C GLU A 155 -3.89 20.18 8.57
N THR A 156 -3.54 19.64 7.40
CA THR A 156 -4.36 19.79 6.20
C THR A 156 -5.56 18.84 6.20
N PHE A 157 -6.75 19.42 6.07
CA PHE A 157 -7.99 18.72 5.77
C PHE A 157 -8.20 18.66 4.25
N PHE A 158 -8.54 17.48 3.75
CA PHE A 158 -8.84 17.21 2.35
C PHE A 158 -10.31 16.87 2.19
N THR A 159 -10.99 17.55 1.26
CA THR A 159 -12.27 17.06 0.73
C THR A 159 -12.06 15.77 -0.03
N ALA A 160 -13.14 15.04 -0.33
CA ALA A 160 -13.06 13.81 -1.12
C ALA A 160 -12.30 14.01 -2.45
N GLU A 161 -12.60 15.10 -3.17
CA GLU A 161 -11.97 15.43 -4.45
C GLU A 161 -10.47 15.72 -4.30
N ARG A 162 -10.10 16.49 -3.26
CA ARG A 162 -8.68 16.80 -3.01
C ARG A 162 -7.90 15.54 -2.59
N ALA A 163 -8.51 14.67 -1.76
CA ALA A 163 -7.90 13.42 -1.33
C ALA A 163 -7.66 12.48 -2.54
N LEU A 164 -8.62 12.42 -3.46
CA LEU A 164 -8.49 11.68 -4.73
C LEU A 164 -7.40 12.29 -5.62
N ALA A 165 -7.44 13.62 -5.81
CA ALA A 165 -6.49 14.32 -6.69
C ALA A 165 -5.02 14.18 -6.27
N ILE A 166 -4.75 14.06 -4.97
CA ILE A 166 -3.38 13.86 -4.46
C ILE A 166 -3.02 12.37 -4.25
N GLY A 167 -3.92 11.44 -4.53
CA GLY A 167 -3.68 10.00 -4.43
C GLY A 167 -3.77 9.42 -3.01
N LEU A 168 -4.39 10.12 -2.05
CA LEU A 168 -4.66 9.56 -0.72
C LEU A 168 -5.77 8.52 -0.73
N VAL A 169 -6.74 8.67 -1.64
CA VAL A 169 -7.84 7.72 -1.85
C VAL A 169 -7.93 7.35 -3.32
N ASP A 170 -8.59 6.23 -3.62
CA ASP A 170 -8.63 5.65 -4.96
C ASP A 170 -9.99 5.90 -5.66
N GLU A 171 -11.06 6.18 -4.89
CA GLU A 171 -12.42 6.34 -5.44
C GLU A 171 -13.29 7.20 -4.51
N ILE A 172 -14.18 8.00 -5.10
CA ILE A 172 -15.27 8.69 -4.36
C ILE A 172 -16.54 7.89 -4.56
N LEU A 173 -17.20 7.50 -3.45
CA LEU A 173 -18.45 6.74 -3.50
C LEU A 173 -19.57 7.55 -4.16
N PHE A 174 -20.49 6.84 -4.81
CA PHE A 174 -21.72 7.39 -5.40
C PHE A 174 -21.50 8.43 -6.52
N MET A 175 -20.25 8.67 -6.92
CA MET A 175 -19.96 9.43 -8.12
C MET A 175 -19.91 8.44 -9.29
N GLU A 176 -20.92 8.49 -10.16
CA GLU A 176 -20.77 7.87 -11.47
C GLU A 176 -19.57 8.54 -12.14
N SER A 177 -18.68 7.72 -12.71
CA SER A 177 -17.57 8.26 -13.50
C SER A 177 -18.20 9.19 -14.56
N ALA A 178 -17.98 10.51 -14.40
CA ALA A 178 -18.48 11.44 -15.38
C ALA A 178 -18.01 10.98 -16.77
N PRO A 179 -18.88 10.88 -17.75
CA PRO A 179 -18.46 10.55 -19.10
C PRO A 179 -17.39 11.57 -19.48
N ALA A 180 -16.26 11.09 -20.00
CA ALA A 180 -15.16 11.95 -20.40
C ALA A 180 -15.71 13.02 -21.36
N VAL A 181 -15.80 14.27 -20.89
CA VAL A 181 -16.22 15.40 -21.74
C VAL A 181 -15.03 15.71 -22.62
N VAL A 182 -15.07 15.22 -23.85
CA VAL A 182 -14.03 15.44 -24.85
C VAL A 182 -14.44 16.58 -25.77
N ALA A 183 -13.64 17.61 -25.75
CA ALA A 183 -13.85 18.83 -26.56
C ALA A 183 -13.30 18.71 -27.99
N SER A 184 -13.28 17.51 -28.62
CA SER A 184 -12.81 17.37 -29.99
C SER A 184 -13.65 16.42 -30.82
N PHE A 185 -13.99 16.87 -32.05
CA PHE A 185 -14.55 16.09 -33.12
C PHE A 185 -13.49 15.13 -33.71
N GLY A 186 -13.30 13.97 -33.08
CA GLY A 186 -12.49 12.88 -33.57
C GLY A 186 -13.05 11.56 -33.08
N ALA A 187 -12.87 10.48 -33.83
CA ALA A 187 -13.37 9.16 -33.45
C ALA A 187 -12.72 8.73 -32.12
N ILE A 188 -13.47 8.91 -31.02
CA ILE A 188 -13.05 8.53 -29.69
C ILE A 188 -13.72 7.18 -29.42
N PHE A 189 -12.88 6.19 -29.15
CA PHE A 189 -13.39 4.89 -28.70
C PHE A 189 -14.02 5.03 -27.31
N PRO A 190 -15.19 4.42 -27.06
CA PRO A 190 -15.74 4.26 -25.72
C PRO A 190 -14.71 3.64 -24.78
N GLN A 191 -14.74 4.01 -23.48
CA GLN A 191 -13.69 3.65 -22.52
C GLN A 191 -13.62 2.13 -22.28
N ASP A 192 -14.76 1.45 -22.35
CA ASP A 192 -14.88 -0.01 -22.37
C ASP A 192 -14.14 -0.62 -23.56
N LYS A 193 -14.25 0.00 -24.74
CA LYS A 193 -13.55 -0.45 -25.94
C LYS A 193 -12.05 -0.20 -25.89
N ILE A 194 -11.62 0.88 -25.22
CA ILE A 194 -10.20 1.15 -24.98
C ILE A 194 -9.60 0.11 -24.03
N MET A 195 -10.32 -0.27 -22.97
CA MET A 195 -9.90 -1.33 -22.06
C MET A 195 -9.80 -2.69 -22.76
N GLU A 196 -10.79 -3.06 -23.55
CA GLU A 196 -10.80 -4.29 -24.36
C GLU A 196 -9.61 -4.33 -25.33
N LEU A 197 -9.34 -3.21 -26.02
CA LEU A 197 -8.22 -3.10 -26.95
C LEU A 197 -6.86 -3.15 -26.23
N LYS A 198 -6.71 -2.53 -25.06
CA LYS A 198 -5.49 -2.62 -24.27
C LYS A 198 -5.22 -4.04 -23.81
N ALA A 199 -6.22 -4.73 -23.27
CA ALA A 199 -6.08 -6.13 -22.89
C ALA A 199 -5.70 -7.04 -24.07
N SER A 200 -6.28 -6.80 -25.25
CA SER A 200 -5.93 -7.50 -26.49
C SER A 200 -4.48 -7.21 -26.95
N MET A 201 -4.01 -5.97 -26.79
CA MET A 201 -2.65 -5.59 -27.13
C MET A 201 -1.63 -6.24 -26.20
N GLU A 202 -1.88 -6.25 -24.89
CA GLU A 202 -1.03 -6.92 -23.91
C GLU A 202 -0.95 -8.43 -24.16
N GLN A 203 -2.06 -9.06 -24.52
CA GLN A 203 -2.10 -10.48 -24.86
C GLN A 203 -1.31 -10.79 -26.15
N SER A 204 -1.36 -9.89 -27.13
CA SER A 204 -0.58 -9.99 -28.37
C SER A 204 0.92 -9.83 -28.13
N GLU A 205 1.31 -8.92 -27.22
CA GLU A 205 2.72 -8.72 -26.86
C GLU A 205 3.28 -9.93 -26.12
N GLN A 206 2.52 -10.52 -25.20
CA GLN A 206 2.90 -11.76 -24.51
C GLN A 206 3.04 -12.94 -25.49
N LEU A 207 2.16 -13.05 -26.47
CA LEU A 207 2.25 -14.07 -27.54
C LEU A 207 3.51 -13.89 -28.39
N ASN A 208 3.87 -12.65 -28.73
CA ASN A 208 5.09 -12.37 -29.50
C ASN A 208 6.37 -12.72 -28.69
N ILE A 209 6.39 -12.43 -27.40
CA ILE A 209 7.51 -12.81 -26.51
C ILE A 209 7.65 -14.34 -26.44
N LEU A 210 6.54 -15.07 -26.38
CA LEU A 210 6.54 -16.54 -26.39
C LEU A 210 7.02 -17.10 -27.72
N LEU A 211 6.61 -16.55 -28.85
CA LEU A 211 7.06 -16.96 -30.18
C LEU A 211 8.57 -16.79 -30.34
N VAL A 212 9.12 -15.63 -29.97
CA VAL A 212 10.58 -15.39 -30.01
C VAL A 212 11.33 -16.39 -29.12
N ARG A 213 10.74 -16.77 -28.00
CA ARG A 213 11.34 -17.75 -27.07
C ARG A 213 11.32 -19.18 -27.62
N ILE A 214 10.26 -19.54 -28.35
CA ILE A 214 10.12 -20.84 -29.06
C ILE A 214 11.13 -20.91 -30.17
N GLU A 215 11.28 -19.90 -31.03
CA GLU A 215 12.27 -19.86 -32.11
C GLU A 215 13.70 -19.97 -31.58
N ALA A 216 14.00 -19.31 -30.46
CA ALA A 216 15.31 -19.42 -29.79
C ALA A 216 15.57 -20.83 -29.25
N LEU A 217 14.55 -21.53 -28.76
CA LEU A 217 14.66 -22.91 -28.28
C LEU A 217 14.81 -23.89 -29.45
N GLU A 218 14.08 -23.71 -30.53
CA GLU A 218 14.21 -24.54 -31.75
C GLU A 218 15.59 -24.40 -32.37
N SER A 219 16.14 -23.20 -32.46
CA SER A 219 17.50 -22.93 -32.92
C SER A 219 18.55 -23.67 -32.05
N LYS A 220 18.37 -23.69 -30.73
CA LYS A 220 19.24 -24.45 -29.82
C LYS A 220 19.09 -25.95 -30.04
N LEU A 221 17.91 -26.46 -30.25
CA LEU A 221 17.64 -27.87 -30.51
C LEU A 221 18.31 -28.34 -31.82
N GLU A 222 18.32 -27.52 -32.88
CA GLU A 222 19.01 -27.79 -34.12
C GLU A 222 20.53 -27.84 -33.95
N GLN A 223 21.09 -27.01 -33.08
CA GLN A 223 22.53 -27.07 -32.74
C GLN A 223 22.91 -28.38 -32.06
N PHE A 224 22.02 -28.96 -31.26
CA PHE A 224 22.23 -30.27 -30.62
C PHE A 224 22.02 -31.46 -31.55
N LYS A 225 21.33 -31.30 -32.71
CA LYS A 225 21.08 -32.35 -33.70
C LYS A 225 22.19 -32.50 -34.75
N LYS A 226 23.14 -31.56 -34.83
CA LYS A 226 24.29 -31.73 -35.71
C LYS A 226 25.22 -32.80 -35.12
N PRO A 227 25.52 -33.92 -35.83
CA PRO A 227 26.45 -34.92 -35.34
C PRO A 227 27.83 -34.29 -35.22
N SER A 228 28.46 -34.42 -34.07
CA SER A 228 29.84 -34.08 -33.85
C SER A 228 30.71 -34.89 -34.81
N THR A 229 31.46 -34.25 -35.67
CA THR A 229 32.47 -34.88 -36.49
C THR A 229 33.58 -35.40 -35.59
N PRO A 230 34.00 -36.67 -35.72
CA PRO A 230 35.03 -37.26 -34.86
C PRO A 230 36.43 -36.81 -35.30
N LYS A 231 36.85 -35.60 -34.91
CA LYS A 231 38.21 -35.11 -35.18
C LYS A 231 38.83 -34.20 -34.10
N GLU A 232 38.25 -34.11 -32.93
CA GLU A 232 38.78 -33.27 -31.83
C GLU A 232 39.01 -34.05 -30.52
N GLU A 233 38.91 -35.38 -30.50
CA GLU A 233 39.13 -36.17 -29.28
C GLU A 233 40.54 -36.71 -29.10
N GLU A 234 41.52 -36.44 -30.00
CA GLU A 234 42.89 -36.99 -29.90
C GLU A 234 43.95 -35.99 -29.36
N GLU A 235 43.63 -34.71 -29.10
CA GLU A 235 44.60 -33.73 -28.55
C GLU A 235 44.35 -33.32 -27.08
N ALA A 236 43.32 -33.80 -26.42
CA ALA A 236 43.00 -33.41 -25.04
C ALA A 236 43.43 -34.38 -23.94
N VAL A 237 44.15 -35.44 -24.24
CA VAL A 237 44.54 -36.48 -23.24
C VAL A 237 46.05 -36.47 -22.91
N GLN A 238 46.77 -35.41 -23.22
CA GLN A 238 48.23 -35.40 -22.91
C GLN A 238 48.70 -34.17 -22.09
N HIS A 239 47.86 -33.48 -21.38
CA HIS A 239 48.32 -32.34 -20.56
C HIS A 239 47.59 -32.15 -19.23
N ASP A 240 47.43 -33.23 -18.44
CA ASP A 240 46.99 -33.05 -17.06
C ASP A 240 47.37 -34.19 -16.12
N VAL A 241 48.66 -34.48 -16.05
CA VAL A 241 49.27 -35.21 -14.91
C VAL A 241 50.65 -34.61 -14.65
N LEU A 242 50.73 -33.50 -13.91
CA LEU A 242 51.91 -33.05 -13.16
C LEU A 242 51.69 -31.59 -12.74
N THR A 243 50.97 -31.32 -11.70
CA THR A 243 51.18 -30.20 -10.76
C THR A 243 50.08 -30.17 -9.69
N ASP A 244 50.14 -31.12 -8.78
CA ASP A 244 49.51 -30.94 -7.46
C ASP A 244 50.35 -31.71 -6.43
N TYR A 245 51.52 -31.22 -6.18
CA TYR A 245 52.24 -31.40 -4.90
C TYR A 245 53.21 -30.23 -4.79
N LEU A 246 52.91 -29.30 -3.91
CA LEU A 246 53.77 -28.53 -3.04
C LEU A 246 53.18 -27.11 -2.74
N PHE A 247 53.11 -26.91 -1.44
CA PHE A 247 53.04 -25.67 -0.67
C PHE A 247 51.66 -25.27 -0.10
N TYR A 248 51.61 -25.69 1.19
CA TYR A 248 51.03 -25.05 2.39
C TYR A 248 49.54 -24.75 2.42
#